data_c8dc9af0ba220b371ef52cfaaf64bb24
#
_entry.id   c8dc9af0ba220b371ef52cfaaf64bb24
#
_cell.length_a   1.000
_cell.length_b   1.000
_cell.length_c   1.000
_cell.angle_alpha   90.00
_cell.angle_beta   90.00
_cell.angle_gamma   90.00
#
_symmetry.space_group_name_H-M   'P 1'
#
loop_
_entity.id
_entity.type
_entity.pdbx_description
1 polymer ?
#
loop_
_entity_poly.entity_id
_entity_poly.type
_entity_poly.pdbx_seq_one_letter_code
_entity_poly.pdbx_strand_id
1 'polypeptide(L)' 'MKADRVEVSRDEQSNQWLIRIKVGEEVIRRPCKEGRNADEATLRRAAAKTAADEGYTVDAADVIVT' A
#
# COMPACT_ATOMS: atom_id res chain seq x y z
N MET A 1 -8.43 6.95 -11.69
CA MET A 1 -9.36 5.90 -11.23
C MET A 1 -9.13 5.61 -9.75
N LYS A 2 -10.18 5.51 -9.00
CA LYS A 2 -10.06 5.30 -7.56
C LYS A 2 -9.89 3.82 -7.23
N ALA A 3 -8.92 3.50 -6.36
CA ALA A 3 -8.76 2.15 -5.86
C ALA A 3 -9.89 1.79 -4.90
N ASP A 4 -10.35 0.54 -4.92
CA ASP A 4 -11.37 0.07 -4.00
C ASP A 4 -10.83 -0.10 -2.59
N ARG A 5 -9.59 -0.58 -2.49
CA ARG A 5 -8.95 -0.81 -1.20
C ARG A 5 -7.44 -0.80 -1.38
N VAL A 6 -6.75 -0.20 -0.44
CA VAL A 6 -5.28 -0.23 -0.39
C VAL A 6 -4.87 -0.66 1.00
N GLU A 7 -4.07 -1.70 1.08
CA GLU A 7 -3.57 -2.24 2.34
C GLU A 7 -2.06 -2.31 2.35
N VAL A 8 -1.49 -2.08 3.52
CA VAL A 8 -0.08 -2.33 3.76
C VAL A 8 0.02 -3.40 4.83
N SER A 9 0.71 -4.47 4.52
CA SER A 9 0.95 -5.56 5.47
C SER A 9 2.41 -5.96 5.41
N ARG A 10 2.88 -6.62 6.46
CA ARG A 10 4.24 -7.11 6.51
C ARG A 10 4.30 -8.48 5.86
N ASP A 11 5.22 -8.63 4.92
CA ASP A 11 5.52 -9.93 4.32
C ASP A 11 6.68 -10.55 5.08
N GLU A 12 6.39 -11.59 5.85
CA GLU A 12 7.40 -12.24 6.68
C GLU A 12 8.44 -12.99 5.86
N GLN A 13 8.09 -13.45 4.67
CA GLN A 13 9.03 -14.19 3.81
C GLN A 13 10.12 -13.29 3.27
N SER A 14 9.76 -12.11 2.80
CA SER A 14 10.72 -11.16 2.25
C SER A 14 11.21 -10.16 3.29
N ASN A 15 10.59 -10.15 4.47
CA ASN A 15 10.89 -9.21 5.55
C ASN A 15 10.72 -7.75 5.10
N GLN A 16 9.74 -7.51 4.26
CA GLN A 16 9.42 -6.21 3.69
C GLN A 16 7.94 -5.90 3.88
N TRP A 17 7.60 -4.61 3.75
CA TRP A 17 6.20 -4.21 3.68
C TRP A 17 5.67 -4.49 2.28
N LEU A 18 4.45 -4.98 2.21
CA LEU A 18 3.78 -5.28 0.95
C LEU A 18 2.54 -4.40 0.83
N ILE A 19 2.42 -3.73 -0.30
CA ILE A 19 1.26 -2.90 -0.61
C ILE A 19 0.36 -3.68 -1.55
N ARG A 20 -0.90 -3.82 -1.17
CA ARG A 20 -1.92 -4.46 -2.00
C ARG A 20 -2.95 -3.42 -2.40
N ILE A 21 -3.13 -3.26 -3.70
CA ILE A 21 -4.09 -2.32 -4.27
C ILE A 21 -5.18 -3.13 -4.93
N LYS A 22 -6.39 -3.06 -4.38
CA LYS A 22 -7.52 -3.78 -4.95
C LYS A 22 -8.32 -2.85 -5.84
N VAL A 23 -8.55 -3.29 -7.08
CA VAL A 23 -9.36 -2.57 -8.06
C VAL A 23 -10.27 -3.59 -8.74
N GLY A 24 -11.56 -3.55 -8.40
CA GLY A 24 -12.50 -4.56 -8.87
C GLY A 24 -12.08 -5.95 -8.40
N GLU A 25 -11.86 -6.85 -9.33
CA GLU A 25 -11.43 -8.20 -9.02
C GLU A 25 -9.92 -8.38 -9.07
N GLU A 26 -9.19 -7.34 -9.43
CA GLU A 26 -7.74 -7.40 -9.52
C GLU A 26 -7.10 -6.94 -8.22
N VAL A 27 -5.99 -7.57 -7.88
CA VAL A 27 -5.16 -7.16 -6.76
C VAL A 27 -3.75 -6.95 -7.29
N ILE A 28 -3.28 -5.71 -7.18
CA ILE A 28 -1.92 -5.34 -7.56
C ILE A 28 -1.06 -5.39 -6.32
N ARG A 29 0.04 -6.11 -6.37
CA ARG A 29 0.98 -6.23 -5.25
C ARG A 29 2.26 -5.51 -5.60
N ARG A 30 2.71 -4.65 -4.71
CA ARG A 30 3.95 -3.91 -4.90
C ARG A 30 4.75 -3.90 -3.59
N PRO A 31 6.06 -4.08 -3.67
CA PRO A 31 6.89 -3.98 -2.46
C PRO A 31 6.98 -2.53 -2.01
N CYS A 32 7.02 -2.34 -0.70
CA CYS A 32 7.23 -1.03 -0.11
C CYS A 32 8.66 -0.98 0.43
N LYS A 33 9.40 0.04 0.04
CA LYS A 33 10.83 0.17 0.40
C LYS A 33 11.05 0.83 1.75
N GLU A 34 9.98 1.14 2.47
CA GLU A 34 10.12 1.74 3.79
C GLU A 34 10.79 0.76 4.78
N GLY A 35 11.49 1.32 5.76
CA GLY A 35 12.17 0.51 6.75
C GLY A 35 11.21 -0.22 7.68
N ARG A 36 11.76 -1.20 8.41
CA ARG A 36 10.98 -2.02 9.34
C ARG A 36 10.29 -1.20 10.43
N ASN A 37 10.89 -0.07 10.79
CA ASN A 37 10.40 0.79 11.86
C ASN A 37 9.60 1.97 11.34
N ALA A 38 9.19 1.95 10.07
CA ALA A 38 8.37 3.00 9.50
C ALA A 38 7.06 3.11 10.27
N ASP A 39 6.66 4.33 10.59
CA ASP A 39 5.42 4.53 11.31
C ASP A 39 4.23 4.39 10.35
N GLU A 40 3.04 4.32 10.94
CA GLU A 40 1.82 4.13 10.17
C GLU A 40 1.58 5.25 9.16
N ALA A 41 1.85 6.49 9.55
CA ALA A 41 1.65 7.63 8.66
C ALA A 41 2.58 7.54 7.43
N THR A 42 3.83 7.14 7.64
CA THR A 42 4.79 6.95 6.55
C THR A 42 4.32 5.84 5.60
N LEU A 43 3.86 4.72 6.16
CA LEU A 43 3.38 3.60 5.36
C LEU A 43 2.14 3.98 4.55
N ARG A 44 1.23 4.73 5.14
CA ARG A 44 0.03 5.18 4.44
C ARG A 44 0.37 6.09 3.27
N ARG A 45 1.29 7.02 3.46
CA ARG A 45 1.73 7.91 2.38
C ARG A 45 2.45 7.16 1.27
N ALA A 46 3.31 6.20 1.65
CA ALA A 46 4.01 5.37 0.68
C ALA A 46 3.02 4.56 -0.16
N ALA A 47 2.00 3.98 0.48
CA ALA A 47 0.99 3.21 -0.23
C ALA A 47 0.17 4.09 -1.17
N ALA A 48 -0.22 5.28 -0.72
CA ALA A 48 -0.96 6.21 -1.56
C ALA A 48 -0.14 6.63 -2.79
N LYS A 49 1.15 6.88 -2.59
CA LYS A 49 2.05 7.22 -3.69
C LYS A 49 2.20 6.06 -4.68
N THR A 50 2.36 4.85 -4.16
CA THR A 50 2.46 3.66 -5.00
C THR A 50 1.21 3.46 -5.83
N ALA A 51 0.03 3.64 -5.22
CA ALA A 51 -1.23 3.56 -5.95
C ALA A 51 -1.29 4.61 -7.05
N ALA A 52 -0.87 5.83 -6.77
CA ALA A 52 -0.85 6.91 -7.75
C ALA A 52 0.07 6.57 -8.93
N ASP A 53 1.24 5.99 -8.64
CA ASP A 53 2.18 5.57 -9.68
C ASP A 53 1.59 4.48 -10.59
N GLU A 54 0.66 3.70 -10.08
CA GLU A 54 -0.05 2.67 -10.85
C GLU A 54 -1.30 3.22 -11.55
N GLY A 55 -1.58 4.49 -11.40
CA GLY A 55 -2.73 5.13 -12.04
C GLY A 55 -4.00 5.14 -11.22
N TYR A 56 -3.92 4.84 -9.93
CA TYR A 56 -5.09 4.82 -9.04
C TYR A 56 -4.95 5.87 -7.97
N THR A 57 -6.08 6.37 -7.47
CA THR A 57 -6.10 7.35 -6.39
C THR A 57 -6.64 6.71 -5.11
N VAL A 58 -6.05 7.07 -4.00
CA VAL A 58 -6.51 6.69 -2.67
C VAL A 58 -6.06 7.76 -1.69
N ASP A 59 -6.92 8.06 -0.71
CA ASP A 59 -6.53 8.94 0.38
C ASP A 59 -5.65 8.18 1.35
N ALA A 60 -4.57 8.80 1.82
CA ALA A 60 -3.69 8.16 2.80
C ALA A 60 -4.47 7.74 4.05
N ALA A 61 -5.48 8.50 4.43
CA ALA A 61 -6.33 8.17 5.58
C ALA A 61 -7.14 6.89 5.38
N ASP A 62 -7.37 6.49 4.13
CA ASP A 62 -8.15 5.29 3.81
C ASP A 62 -7.28 4.06 3.62
N VAL A 63 -5.96 4.20 3.64
CA VAL A 63 -5.03 3.07 3.56
C VAL A 63 -5.08 2.29 4.88
N ILE A 64 -5.20 0.98 4.77
CA ILE A 64 -5.26 0.09 5.92
C ILE A 64 -3.86 -0.46 6.19
N VAL A 65 -3.37 -0.27 7.39
CA VAL A 65 -2.09 -0.82 7.83
C VAL A 65 -2.38 -1.93 8.84
N THR A 66 -1.91 -3.13 8.53
CA THR A 66 -2.15 -4.31 9.38
C THR A 66 -0.88 -4.86 10.00
#